data_366ded669ab71d46ab939a3b91245075
#
_entry.id   366ded669ab71d46ab939a3b91245075
#
_cell.length_a   1.000
_cell.length_b   1.000
_cell.length_c   1.000
_cell.angle_alpha   90.00
_cell.angle_beta   90.00
_cell.angle_gamma   90.00
#
_symmetry.space_group_name_H-M   'P 1'
#
loop_
_entity.id
_entity.type
_entity.pdbx_description
1 polymer ?
#
loop_
_entity_poly.entity_id
_entity_poly.type
_entity_poly.pdbx_seq_one_letter_code
_entity_poly.pdbx_strand_id
1 'polypeptide(L)'
;MPRDFRATPVRVVIVDDHRLFVDALALLLGHDDRLTVIGTAGDGPTAIELAVSQEAEVAVIDVRMPEIDGLETARRLRRRSPGTQVILVTGLDEPNLAEQAREAGAVALLTKGALHDELKEAILAAAPTSAKASLSPRD
;
A
#
# COMPACT_ATOMS: atom_id res chain seq x y z
N MET A 1 7.60 6.62 -23.96
CA MET A 1 7.27 6.65 -23.33
C MET A 1 6.37 6.57 -22.94
N PRO A 2 6.10 6.44 -22.85
CA PRO A 2 5.11 6.30 -22.49
C PRO A 2 4.49 6.76 -21.67
N ARG A 3 3.70 6.96 -21.44
CA ARG A 3 3.02 7.19 -20.90
C ARG A 3 2.67 7.34 -19.67
N ASP A 4 1.97 7.14 -18.93
CA ASP A 4 1.84 7.15 -17.66
C ASP A 4 3.07 7.18 -17.02
N PHE A 5 3.90 7.81 -17.43
CA PHE A 5 5.20 7.96 -17.00
C PHE A 5 5.27 8.84 -15.79
N ARG A 6 5.93 8.36 -14.77
CA ARG A 6 6.20 9.13 -13.57
C ARG A 6 7.67 9.49 -13.54
N ALA A 7 7.95 10.71 -13.13
CA ALA A 7 9.33 11.14 -12.96
C ALA A 7 9.97 10.50 -11.75
N THR A 8 9.19 10.08 -10.73
CA THR A 8 9.74 9.52 -9.51
C THR A 8 9.08 8.18 -9.22
N PRO A 9 9.79 7.28 -8.53
CA PRO A 9 9.20 6.01 -8.13
C PRO A 9 8.03 6.20 -7.17
N VAL A 10 7.13 5.26 -7.17
CA VAL A 10 6.02 5.24 -6.22
C VAL A 10 6.57 4.94 -4.83
N ARG A 11 6.20 5.72 -3.85
CA ARG A 11 6.71 5.63 -2.49
C ARG A 11 5.81 4.71 -1.68
N VAL A 12 6.36 3.57 -1.25
CA VAL A 12 5.58 2.47 -0.67
C VAL A 12 6.03 2.19 0.76
N VAL A 13 5.06 1.97 1.65
CA VAL A 13 5.30 1.49 3.01
C VAL A 13 4.72 0.09 3.11
N ILE A 14 5.46 -0.82 3.73
CA ILE A 14 5.01 -2.20 3.95
C ILE A 14 4.73 -2.40 5.43
N VAL A 15 3.57 -2.94 5.76
CA VAL A 15 3.11 -3.06 7.15
C VAL A 15 2.66 -4.49 7.41
N ASP A 16 3.40 -5.20 8.26
CA ASP A 16 3.10 -6.59 8.61
C ASP A 16 3.96 -6.92 9.82
N ASP A 17 3.42 -7.65 10.77
CA ASP A 17 4.18 -8.03 11.94
C ASP A 17 5.06 -9.26 11.72
N HIS A 18 4.99 -9.88 10.54
CA HIS A 18 5.86 -11.01 10.19
C HIS A 18 7.12 -10.50 9.52
N ARG A 19 8.20 -10.37 10.30
CA ARG A 19 9.41 -9.73 9.84
C ARG A 19 9.98 -10.35 8.58
N LEU A 20 9.98 -11.67 8.50
CA LEU A 20 10.55 -12.33 7.32
C LEU A 20 9.74 -12.02 6.07
N PHE A 21 8.43 -11.94 6.21
CA PHE A 21 7.59 -11.61 5.08
C PHE A 21 7.86 -10.18 4.61
N VAL A 22 7.99 -9.26 5.56
CA VAL A 22 8.27 -7.86 5.24
C VAL A 22 9.60 -7.73 4.51
N ASP A 23 10.63 -8.40 5.03
CA ASP A 23 11.95 -8.32 4.43
C ASP A 23 11.97 -8.90 3.02
N ALA A 24 11.28 -10.03 2.83
CA ALA A 24 11.21 -10.64 1.50
C ALA A 24 10.45 -9.74 0.53
N LEU A 25 9.36 -9.16 0.99
CA LEU A 25 8.55 -8.32 0.13
C LEU A 25 9.28 -7.04 -0.24
N ALA A 26 9.97 -6.44 0.73
CA ALA A 26 10.74 -5.23 0.47
C ALA A 26 11.83 -5.50 -0.58
N LEU A 27 12.48 -6.65 -0.47
CA LEU A 27 13.50 -7.03 -1.44
C LEU A 27 12.88 -7.21 -2.82
N LEU A 28 11.76 -7.91 -2.89
CA LEU A 28 11.09 -8.15 -4.16
C LEU A 28 10.68 -6.85 -4.83
N LEU A 29 10.04 -5.96 -4.08
CA LEU A 29 9.58 -4.69 -4.64
C LEU A 29 10.74 -3.78 -4.99
N GLY A 30 11.84 -3.88 -4.24
CA GLY A 30 13.01 -3.04 -4.49
C GLY A 30 13.71 -3.32 -5.80
N HIS A 31 13.41 -4.45 -6.43
CA HIS A 31 13.99 -4.76 -7.74
C HIS A 31 13.28 -4.06 -8.89
N ASP A 32 12.18 -3.38 -8.61
CA ASP A 32 11.43 -2.69 -9.65
C ASP A 32 11.69 -1.19 -9.53
N ASP A 33 12.29 -0.60 -10.54
CA ASP A 33 12.69 0.80 -10.49
C ASP A 33 11.51 1.77 -10.44
N ARG A 34 10.31 1.29 -10.70
CA ARG A 34 9.12 2.13 -10.64
C ARG A 34 8.62 2.32 -9.21
N LEU A 35 9.16 1.57 -8.25
CA LEU A 35 8.73 1.58 -6.87
C LEU A 35 9.92 1.85 -5.96
N THR A 36 9.65 2.43 -4.79
CA THR A 36 10.68 2.54 -3.76
C THR A 36 10.00 2.28 -2.42
N VAL A 37 10.58 1.36 -1.64
CA VAL A 37 10.07 1.07 -0.30
C VAL A 37 10.71 2.06 0.64
N ILE A 38 9.93 2.99 1.14
CA ILE A 38 10.45 4.08 1.97
C ILE A 38 10.45 3.74 3.45
N GLY A 39 9.83 2.63 3.82
CA GLY A 39 9.86 2.21 5.22
C GLY A 39 9.00 1.00 5.44
N THR A 40 9.18 0.36 6.60
CA THR A 40 8.38 -0.79 6.98
C THR A 40 7.93 -0.60 8.43
N ALA A 41 6.80 -1.21 8.78
CA ALA A 41 6.28 -1.13 10.12
C ALA A 41 5.68 -2.49 10.50
N GLY A 42 5.71 -2.80 11.78
CA GLY A 42 5.17 -4.05 12.28
C GLY A 42 3.83 -3.91 12.97
N ASP A 43 3.29 -2.70 13.03
CA ASP A 43 2.00 -2.47 13.68
C ASP A 43 1.34 -1.26 13.07
N GLY A 44 0.05 -1.12 13.37
CA GLY A 44 -0.76 -0.05 12.80
C GLY A 44 -0.34 1.35 13.21
N PRO A 45 -0.16 1.61 14.50
CA PRO A 45 0.23 2.97 14.91
C PRO A 45 1.54 3.44 14.29
N THR A 46 2.55 2.56 14.25
CA THR A 46 3.81 2.91 13.62
C THR A 46 3.62 3.17 12.13
N ALA A 47 2.77 2.37 11.48
CA ALA A 47 2.49 2.54 10.07
C ALA A 47 1.88 3.90 9.77
N ILE A 48 0.94 4.33 10.62
CA ILE A 48 0.28 5.60 10.42
C ILE A 48 1.28 6.75 10.54
N GLU A 49 2.12 6.72 11.56
CA GLU A 49 3.12 7.78 11.73
C GLU A 49 4.11 7.80 10.57
N LEU A 50 4.49 6.61 10.12
CA LEU A 50 5.43 6.51 9.00
C LEU A 50 4.81 7.07 7.73
N ALA A 51 3.57 6.70 7.45
CA ALA A 51 2.90 7.16 6.23
C ALA A 51 2.75 8.68 6.24
N VAL A 52 2.40 9.24 7.39
CA VAL A 52 2.24 10.69 7.50
C VAL A 52 3.58 11.39 7.34
N SER A 53 4.59 10.96 8.10
CA SER A 53 5.87 11.67 8.10
C SER A 53 6.63 11.55 6.79
N GLN A 54 6.49 10.42 6.11
CA GLN A 54 7.20 10.18 4.87
C GLN A 54 6.33 10.45 3.64
N GLU A 55 5.08 10.82 3.86
CA GLU A 55 4.15 11.10 2.77
C GLU A 55 4.07 9.91 1.81
N ALA A 56 3.77 8.74 2.35
CA ALA A 56 3.68 7.54 1.55
C ALA A 56 2.54 7.64 0.55
N GLU A 57 2.77 7.13 -0.65
CA GLU A 57 1.74 7.12 -1.68
C GLU A 57 0.89 5.87 -1.63
N VAL A 58 1.50 4.74 -1.24
CA VAL A 58 0.80 3.48 -1.13
C VAL A 58 1.27 2.77 0.13
N ALA A 59 0.35 2.24 0.91
CA ALA A 59 0.66 1.41 2.06
C ALA A 59 0.13 0.00 1.81
N VAL A 60 1.00 -0.98 1.90
CA VAL A 60 0.63 -2.39 1.76
C VAL A 60 0.54 -2.95 3.16
N ILE A 61 -0.66 -3.32 3.60
CA ILE A 61 -0.93 -3.60 5.02
C ILE A 61 -1.55 -4.96 5.18
N ASP A 62 -0.96 -5.77 6.07
CA ASP A 62 -1.52 -7.06 6.44
C ASP A 62 -2.82 -6.83 7.23
N VAL A 63 -3.84 -7.60 6.91
CA VAL A 63 -5.13 -7.48 7.60
C VAL A 63 -5.00 -7.87 9.07
N ARG A 64 -4.19 -8.89 9.36
CA ARG A 64 -4.10 -9.44 10.72
C ARG A 64 -2.83 -8.97 11.41
N MET A 65 -3.00 -8.07 12.37
CA MET A 65 -1.88 -7.56 13.16
C MET A 65 -2.34 -7.38 14.60
N PRO A 66 -1.40 -7.38 15.55
CA PRO A 66 -1.76 -7.12 16.94
C PRO A 66 -2.16 -5.66 17.14
N GLU A 67 -2.83 -5.39 18.23
CA GLU A 67 -3.35 -4.09 18.62
C GLU A 67 -4.48 -3.68 17.71
N ILE A 68 -4.21 -2.90 16.69
CA ILE A 68 -5.21 -2.59 15.69
C ILE A 68 -4.88 -3.38 14.42
N ASP A 69 -5.90 -3.94 13.80
CA ASP A 69 -5.67 -4.74 12.60
C ASP A 69 -5.53 -3.86 11.38
N GLY A 70 -5.34 -4.49 10.23
CA GLY A 70 -5.14 -3.73 9.00
C GLY A 70 -6.37 -2.94 8.56
N LEU A 71 -7.55 -3.45 8.86
CA LEU A 71 -8.78 -2.73 8.50
C LEU A 71 -8.88 -1.42 9.27
N GLU A 72 -8.61 -1.48 10.57
CA GLU A 72 -8.65 -0.26 11.39
C GLU A 72 -7.53 0.69 11.00
N THR A 73 -6.34 0.14 10.72
CA THR A 73 -5.23 0.96 10.25
C THR A 73 -5.61 1.70 8.98
N ALA A 74 -6.27 1.01 8.04
CA ALA A 74 -6.71 1.64 6.80
C ALA A 74 -7.70 2.79 7.07
N ARG A 75 -8.64 2.57 8.00
CA ARG A 75 -9.62 3.61 8.33
C ARG A 75 -8.93 4.85 8.89
N ARG A 76 -7.95 4.65 9.75
CA ARG A 76 -7.23 5.77 10.35
C ARG A 76 -6.37 6.49 9.32
N LEU A 77 -5.77 5.75 8.40
CA LEU A 77 -4.98 6.37 7.34
C LEU A 77 -5.85 7.24 6.45
N ARG A 78 -7.08 6.80 6.19
CA ARG A 78 -7.97 7.60 5.35
C ARG A 78 -8.15 9.00 5.95
N ARG A 79 -8.18 9.10 7.27
CA ARG A 79 -8.35 10.37 7.95
C ARG A 79 -7.05 11.15 8.12
N ARG A 80 -5.97 10.44 8.47
CA ARG A 80 -4.71 11.07 8.82
C ARG A 80 -3.79 11.31 7.63
N SER A 81 -3.90 10.49 6.60
CA SER A 81 -3.03 10.58 5.43
C SER A 81 -3.85 10.25 4.19
N PRO A 82 -4.79 11.11 3.82
CA PRO A 82 -5.71 10.80 2.72
C PRO A 82 -5.00 10.61 1.37
N GLY A 83 -3.77 11.09 1.24
CA GLY A 83 -3.01 10.85 0.01
C GLY A 83 -2.39 9.47 -0.08
N THR A 84 -2.44 8.68 1.01
CA THR A 84 -1.90 7.33 1.02
C THR A 84 -2.99 6.35 0.62
N GLN A 85 -2.79 5.64 -0.48
CA GLN A 85 -3.74 4.60 -0.90
C GLN A 85 -3.38 3.31 -0.19
N VAL A 86 -4.40 2.55 0.23
CA VAL A 86 -4.16 1.34 1.01
C VAL A 86 -4.48 0.10 0.19
N ILE A 87 -3.54 -0.84 0.17
CA ILE A 87 -3.73 -2.17 -0.36
C ILE A 87 -3.65 -3.12 0.82
N LEU A 88 -4.71 -3.87 1.06
CA LEU A 88 -4.72 -4.85 2.14
C LEU A 88 -4.30 -6.21 1.61
N VAL A 89 -3.56 -6.94 2.44
CA VAL A 89 -3.05 -8.26 2.09
C VAL A 89 -3.48 -9.22 3.18
N THR A 90 -3.96 -10.39 2.80
CA THR A 90 -4.41 -11.36 3.79
C THR A 90 -3.87 -12.74 3.48
N GLY A 91 -3.56 -13.49 4.53
CA GLY A 91 -3.18 -14.88 4.38
C GLY A 91 -4.37 -15.80 4.23
N LEU A 92 -5.56 -15.32 4.63
CA LEU A 92 -6.76 -16.12 4.58
C LEU A 92 -7.88 -15.33 3.94
N ASP A 93 -8.52 -15.96 2.95
CA ASP A 93 -9.66 -15.36 2.30
C ASP A 93 -10.89 -15.70 3.15
N GLU A 94 -11.49 -14.70 3.74
CA GLU A 94 -12.64 -14.91 4.62
C GLU A 94 -13.87 -14.25 4.04
N PRO A 95 -15.06 -14.76 4.39
CA PRO A 95 -16.30 -14.13 3.93
C PRO A 95 -16.36 -12.68 4.35
N ASN A 96 -16.88 -11.85 3.50
CA ASN A 96 -17.08 -10.42 3.77
C ASN A 96 -15.80 -9.60 3.87
N LEU A 97 -14.63 -10.20 3.76
CA LEU A 97 -13.40 -9.44 3.91
C LEU A 97 -13.23 -8.41 2.79
N ALA A 98 -13.60 -8.77 1.57
CA ALA A 98 -13.49 -7.82 0.46
C ALA A 98 -14.38 -6.60 0.69
N GLU A 99 -15.57 -6.82 1.22
CA GLU A 99 -16.47 -5.73 1.49
C GLU A 99 -15.96 -4.87 2.63
N GLN A 100 -15.46 -5.52 3.69
CA GLN A 100 -14.88 -4.80 4.81
C GLN A 100 -13.67 -3.97 4.38
N ALA A 101 -12.85 -4.51 3.49
CA ALA A 101 -11.70 -3.79 2.99
C ALA A 101 -12.13 -2.54 2.22
N ARG A 102 -13.14 -2.67 1.38
CA ARG A 102 -13.65 -1.54 0.63
C ARG A 102 -14.20 -0.48 1.56
N GLU A 103 -14.97 -0.89 2.58
CA GLU A 103 -15.54 0.05 3.53
C GLU A 103 -14.46 0.75 4.34
N ALA A 104 -13.34 0.08 4.58
CA ALA A 104 -12.21 0.69 5.29
C ALA A 104 -11.43 1.65 4.41
N GLY A 105 -11.73 1.69 3.13
CA GLY A 105 -11.08 2.62 2.21
C GLY A 105 -9.94 2.02 1.43
N ALA A 106 -9.73 0.72 1.52
CA ALA A 106 -8.67 0.08 0.73
C ALA A 106 -9.07 0.05 -0.73
N VAL A 107 -8.09 0.22 -1.61
CA VAL A 107 -8.33 0.19 -3.03
C VAL A 107 -8.17 -1.22 -3.61
N ALA A 108 -7.58 -2.14 -2.85
CA ALA A 108 -7.41 -3.51 -3.28
C ALA A 108 -7.22 -4.42 -2.08
N LEU A 109 -7.58 -5.68 -2.26
CA LEU A 109 -7.32 -6.73 -1.27
C LEU A 109 -6.73 -7.91 -2.02
N LEU A 110 -5.53 -8.32 -1.62
CA LEU A 110 -4.82 -9.42 -2.26
C LEU A 110 -4.51 -10.50 -1.25
N THR A 111 -4.39 -11.74 -1.70
CA THR A 111 -3.97 -12.82 -0.81
C THR A 111 -2.45 -12.94 -0.87
N LYS A 112 -1.85 -13.35 0.25
CA LYS A 112 -0.40 -13.47 0.31
C LYS A 112 0.12 -14.51 -0.69
N GLY A 113 -0.70 -15.48 -1.07
CA GLY A 113 -0.27 -16.49 -2.01
C GLY A 113 -0.19 -16.00 -3.44
N ALA A 114 -0.76 -14.85 -3.75
CA ALA A 114 -0.83 -14.34 -5.12
C ALA A 114 -0.16 -12.98 -5.26
N LEU A 115 0.98 -12.79 -4.56
CA LEU A 115 1.52 -11.44 -4.46
C LEU A 115 2.50 -11.04 -5.54
N HIS A 116 3.08 -12.00 -6.26
CA HIS A 116 4.16 -11.63 -7.17
C HIS A 116 3.83 -10.47 -8.07
N ASP A 117 3.23 -10.77 -9.21
CA ASP A 117 2.99 -9.73 -10.20
C ASP A 117 1.78 -8.87 -9.83
N GLU A 118 0.82 -9.47 -9.13
CA GLU A 118 -0.41 -8.75 -8.80
C GLU A 118 -0.16 -7.57 -7.89
N LEU A 119 0.75 -7.73 -6.92
CA LEU A 119 1.00 -6.63 -6.00
C LEU A 119 1.64 -5.45 -6.69
N LYS A 120 2.63 -5.69 -7.54
CA LYS A 120 3.27 -4.59 -8.25
C LYS A 120 2.27 -3.84 -9.11
N GLU A 121 1.43 -4.57 -9.83
CA GLU A 121 0.42 -3.92 -10.66
C GLU A 121 -0.57 -3.14 -9.82
N ALA A 122 -0.98 -3.69 -8.68
CA ALA A 122 -1.91 -3.01 -7.80
C ALA A 122 -1.31 -1.73 -7.26
N ILE A 123 -0.04 -1.76 -6.88
CA ILE A 123 0.64 -0.56 -6.37
C ILE A 123 0.69 0.51 -7.45
N LEU A 124 1.08 0.14 -8.65
CA LEU A 124 1.18 1.11 -9.73
C LEU A 124 -0.19 1.69 -10.10
N ALA A 125 -1.22 0.85 -10.06
CA ALA A 125 -2.57 1.30 -10.36
C ALA A 125 -3.12 2.20 -9.27
N ALA A 126 -2.74 1.96 -8.02
CA ALA A 126 -3.26 2.72 -6.89
C ALA A 126 -2.57 4.06 -6.72
N ALA A 127 -1.32 4.16 -7.13
CA ALA A 127 -0.54 5.35 -6.87
C ALA A 127 -1.12 6.55 -7.61
N PRO A 128 -1.17 7.71 -6.94
CA PRO A 128 -1.54 8.92 -7.67
C PRO A 128 -0.47 9.18 -8.71
N THR A 129 -0.87 9.47 -9.92
CA THR A 129 0.13 9.69 -10.96
C THR A 129 0.44 11.16 -10.99
N SER A 130 1.70 11.48 -10.84
CA SER A 130 2.12 12.86 -10.99
C SER A 130 1.82 13.34 -12.37
N ALA A 131 1.99 12.47 -13.33
CA ALA A 131 1.69 12.84 -14.71
C ALA A 131 0.22 13.19 -14.85
N LYS A 132 -0.66 12.40 -14.23
CA LYS A 132 -2.07 12.70 -14.30
C LYS A 132 -2.36 14.01 -13.62
N ALA A 133 -1.78 14.24 -12.49
CA ALA A 133 -2.01 15.47 -11.76
C ALA A 133 -1.49 16.66 -12.55
N SER A 134 -0.40 16.51 -13.21
CA SER A 134 0.17 17.62 -13.93
C SER A 134 -0.50 17.86 -15.26
N LEU A 135 -1.13 16.86 -15.75
CA LEU A 135 -1.78 17.04 -16.96
C LEU A 135 -3.07 17.74 -16.82
N SER A 136 -3.16 17.55 -16.40
CA SER A 136 -4.05 17.86 -16.32
C SER A 136 -4.52 18.60 -16.53
N PRO A 137 -4.42 18.41 -16.81
CA PRO A 137 -4.86 18.87 -17.12
C PRO A 137 -5.17 19.39 -17.53
N ARG A 138 -4.92 19.18 -17.70
CA ARG A 138 -4.99 19.44 -17.90
C ARG A 138 -5.25 19.83 -18.11
N ASP A 139 -5.26 19.69 -18.36
CA ASP A 139 -5.38 19.94 -18.42
C ASP A 139 -5.44 20.27 -18.52
#